data_17a7da7ed969b3c6574b64053733fdb3
#
_entry.id   17a7da7ed969b3c6574b64053733fdb3
#
_cell.length_a   1.000
_cell.length_b   1.000
_cell.length_c   1.000
_cell.angle_alpha   90.00
_cell.angle_beta   90.00
_cell.angle_gamma   90.00
#
_symmetry.space_group_name_H-M   'P 1'
#
loop_
_entity.id
_entity.type
_entity.pdbx_description
1 polymer ?
#
loop_
_entity_poly.entity_id
_entity_poly.type
_entity_poly.pdbx_seq_one_letter_code
_entity_poly.pdbx_strand_id
1 'polypeptide(L)'
;MLTVGLTGGIGAGKSEVSRLLASYGAVIIDADRIAREVVEPGTEGHAAVVAEFGDAVLLPDGALDRPALGRVVFNDPERLAALNAIVHPLVGARSAELQEAAGEHAVVVHDVPLLTENGLAPLYDVVVVVDASSETQLDRLVRLRGMPQDEARSRMAAQATRAERLAVADHVIDNEGPLEALEPRVREVWEQLRKRA
;
A
#
# COMPACT_ATOMS: atom_id res chain seq x y z
N MET A 1 16.03 -7.87 12.57
CA MET A 1 15.05 -7.16 11.72
C MET A 1 13.75 -7.94 11.74
N LEU A 2 12.63 -7.26 11.93
CA LEU A 2 11.29 -7.84 11.92
C LEU A 2 10.55 -7.36 10.67
N THR A 3 10.02 -8.29 9.86
CA THR A 3 9.21 -7.97 8.69
C THR A 3 7.72 -8.05 9.03
N VAL A 4 7.00 -6.97 8.76
CA VAL A 4 5.58 -6.83 9.12
C VAL A 4 4.75 -6.59 7.86
N GLY A 5 3.75 -7.41 7.62
CA GLY A 5 2.73 -7.18 6.61
C GLY A 5 1.59 -6.34 7.19
N LEU A 6 1.41 -5.12 6.72
CA LEU A 6 0.30 -4.24 7.14
C LEU A 6 -0.80 -4.29 6.07
N THR A 7 -1.99 -4.70 6.47
CA THR A 7 -3.14 -4.78 5.57
C THR A 7 -4.41 -4.24 6.24
N GLY A 8 -5.49 -4.18 5.47
CA GLY A 8 -6.80 -3.73 5.96
C GLY A 8 -7.74 -3.45 4.79
N GLY A 9 -9.03 -3.54 5.03
CA GLY A 9 -10.05 -3.27 4.03
C GLY A 9 -10.01 -1.81 3.53
N ILE A 10 -10.51 -1.60 2.32
CA ILE A 10 -10.67 -0.25 1.78
C ILE A 10 -11.47 0.62 2.75
N GLY A 11 -10.99 1.82 3.08
CA GLY A 11 -11.64 2.69 4.07
C GLY A 11 -11.38 2.35 5.54
N ALA A 12 -10.63 1.28 5.87
CA ALA A 12 -10.28 0.93 7.24
C ALA A 12 -9.30 1.91 7.91
N GLY A 13 -8.56 2.72 7.13
CA GLY A 13 -7.63 3.72 7.67
C GLY A 13 -6.17 3.25 7.73
N LYS A 14 -5.80 2.25 6.95
CA LYS A 14 -4.43 1.69 6.87
C LYS A 14 -3.35 2.76 6.66
N SER A 15 -3.59 3.75 5.81
CA SER A 15 -2.62 4.82 5.52
C SER A 15 -2.27 5.66 6.75
N GLU A 16 -3.21 5.88 7.66
CA GLU A 16 -2.96 6.61 8.90
C GLU A 16 -2.15 5.77 9.88
N VAL A 17 -2.44 4.46 9.97
CA VAL A 17 -1.63 3.52 10.75
C VAL A 17 -0.20 3.45 10.22
N SER A 18 -0.03 3.37 8.89
CA SER A 18 1.29 3.38 8.23
C SER A 18 2.07 4.66 8.57
N ARG A 19 1.40 5.83 8.52
CA ARG A 19 2.00 7.12 8.90
C ARG A 19 2.43 7.16 10.37
N LEU A 20 1.60 6.67 11.28
CA LEU A 20 1.91 6.61 12.72
C LEU A 20 3.09 5.67 13.00
N LEU A 21 3.11 4.47 12.39
CA LEU A 21 4.23 3.54 12.53
C LEU A 21 5.54 4.16 12.01
N ALA A 22 5.50 4.86 10.87
CA ALA A 22 6.64 5.61 10.37
C ALA A 22 7.15 6.67 11.36
N SER A 23 6.22 7.41 12.01
CA SER A 23 6.59 8.42 13.01
C SER A 23 7.24 7.83 14.28
N TYR A 24 7.00 6.56 14.55
CA TYR A 24 7.63 5.83 15.66
C TYR A 24 8.97 5.19 15.27
N GLY A 25 9.34 5.25 14.00
CA GLY A 25 10.63 4.75 13.50
C GLY A 25 10.55 3.46 12.69
N ALA A 26 9.36 3.00 12.29
CA ALA A 26 9.23 1.92 11.33
C ALA A 26 9.71 2.35 9.94
N VAL A 27 10.39 1.46 9.24
CA VAL A 27 10.70 1.62 7.81
C VAL A 27 9.49 1.14 7.01
N ILE A 28 8.86 2.05 6.28
CA ILE A 28 7.65 1.72 5.49
C ILE A 28 8.04 1.41 4.05
N ILE A 29 7.68 0.21 3.60
CA ILE A 29 7.78 -0.21 2.20
C ILE A 29 6.36 -0.25 1.62
N ASP A 30 6.02 0.80 0.89
CA ASP A 30 4.75 0.95 0.18
C ASP A 30 5.03 0.81 -1.32
N ALA A 31 4.68 -0.35 -1.89
CA ALA A 31 4.94 -0.66 -3.29
C ALA A 31 4.24 0.31 -4.26
N ASP A 32 3.05 0.81 -3.91
CA ASP A 32 2.32 1.79 -4.73
C ASP A 32 3.04 3.16 -4.73
N ARG A 33 3.59 3.57 -3.59
CA ARG A 33 4.39 4.78 -3.49
C ARG A 33 5.72 4.63 -4.24
N ILE A 34 6.41 3.52 -4.05
CA ILE A 34 7.67 3.22 -4.73
C ILE A 34 7.46 3.16 -6.24
N ALA A 35 6.38 2.54 -6.74
CA ALA A 35 6.05 2.51 -8.15
C ALA A 35 5.84 3.90 -8.77
N ARG A 36 5.49 4.89 -7.94
CA ARG A 36 5.43 6.30 -8.39
C ARG A 36 6.80 6.96 -8.36
N GLU A 37 7.57 6.70 -7.32
CA GLU A 37 8.92 7.24 -7.12
C GLU A 37 9.89 6.81 -8.24
N VAL A 38 9.90 5.53 -8.59
CA VAL A 38 10.86 4.97 -9.57
C VAL A 38 10.64 5.44 -11.01
N VAL A 39 9.52 6.12 -11.28
CA VAL A 39 9.20 6.71 -12.58
C VAL A 39 9.04 8.23 -12.53
N GLU A 40 9.57 8.89 -11.52
CA GLU A 40 9.62 10.35 -11.44
C GLU A 40 10.62 10.91 -12.47
N PRO A 41 10.41 12.15 -12.96
CA PRO A 41 11.33 12.79 -13.89
C PRO A 41 12.79 12.72 -13.41
N GLY A 42 13.69 12.30 -14.30
CA GLY A 42 15.12 12.14 -13.99
C GLY A 42 15.54 10.76 -13.50
N THR A 43 14.59 9.81 -13.31
CA THR A 43 14.91 8.42 -12.98
C THR A 43 15.10 7.57 -14.24
N GLU A 44 15.80 6.43 -14.08
CA GLU A 44 15.94 5.42 -15.14
C GLU A 44 14.56 4.86 -15.56
N GLY A 45 13.66 4.63 -14.60
CA GLY A 45 12.30 4.16 -14.87
C GLY A 45 11.49 5.14 -15.70
N HIS A 46 11.60 6.44 -15.41
CA HIS A 46 10.96 7.48 -16.24
C HIS A 46 11.46 7.43 -17.69
N ALA A 47 12.78 7.39 -17.89
CA ALA A 47 13.36 7.31 -19.21
C ALA A 47 12.90 6.05 -19.98
N ALA A 48 12.84 4.90 -19.30
CA ALA A 48 12.39 3.64 -19.90
C ALA A 48 10.89 3.68 -20.27
N VAL A 49 10.03 4.26 -19.44
CA VAL A 49 8.59 4.43 -19.74
C VAL A 49 8.41 5.37 -20.95
N VAL A 50 9.14 6.48 -21.01
CA VAL A 50 9.07 7.41 -22.17
C VAL A 50 9.56 6.73 -23.45
N ALA A 51 10.64 5.96 -23.37
CA ALA A 51 11.15 5.21 -24.54
C ALA A 51 10.13 4.19 -25.08
N GLU A 52 9.39 3.52 -24.20
CA GLU A 52 8.39 2.50 -24.56
C GLU A 52 7.05 3.12 -25.04
N PHE A 53 6.56 4.16 -24.36
CA PHE A 53 5.21 4.70 -24.56
C PHE A 53 5.17 6.01 -25.36
N GLY A 54 6.32 6.67 -25.55
CA GLY A 54 6.45 7.94 -26.26
C GLY A 54 5.99 9.16 -25.45
N ASP A 55 6.10 10.33 -26.08
CA ASP A 55 5.79 11.61 -25.43
C ASP A 55 4.29 11.82 -25.14
N ALA A 56 3.41 11.04 -25.75
CA ALA A 56 1.96 11.12 -25.53
C ALA A 56 1.51 10.81 -24.09
N VAL A 57 2.41 10.21 -23.29
CA VAL A 57 2.18 9.91 -21.86
C VAL A 57 2.87 10.92 -20.94
N LEU A 58 3.31 12.06 -21.45
CA LEU A 58 3.96 13.13 -20.69
C LEU A 58 3.05 14.36 -20.52
N LEU A 59 3.19 14.99 -19.36
CA LEU A 59 2.70 16.35 -19.11
C LEU A 59 3.69 17.38 -19.68
N PRO A 60 3.28 18.67 -19.84
CA PRO A 60 4.15 19.72 -20.35
C PRO A 60 5.43 19.97 -19.52
N ASP A 61 5.42 19.62 -18.24
CA ASP A 61 6.56 19.71 -17.32
C ASP A 61 7.50 18.49 -17.37
N GLY A 62 7.18 17.51 -18.24
CA GLY A 62 7.94 16.28 -18.38
C GLY A 62 7.58 15.16 -17.41
N ALA A 63 6.67 15.36 -16.47
CA ALA A 63 6.18 14.31 -15.62
C ALA A 63 5.23 13.35 -16.38
N LEU A 64 5.05 12.12 -15.87
CA LEU A 64 4.10 11.20 -16.50
C LEU A 64 2.66 11.64 -16.30
N ASP A 65 1.92 11.76 -17.41
CA ASP A 65 0.44 11.85 -17.41
C ASP A 65 -0.13 10.47 -17.09
N ARG A 66 -0.31 10.19 -15.80
CA ARG A 66 -0.82 8.88 -15.32
C ARG A 66 -2.20 8.52 -15.87
N PRO A 67 -3.15 9.45 -16.00
CA PRO A 67 -4.40 9.20 -16.73
C PRO A 67 -4.20 8.80 -18.18
N ALA A 68 -3.30 9.48 -18.92
CA ALA A 68 -3.00 9.12 -20.31
C ALA A 68 -2.36 7.74 -20.41
N LEU A 69 -1.33 7.46 -19.59
CA LEU A 69 -0.70 6.14 -19.51
C LEU A 69 -1.71 5.06 -19.14
N GLY A 70 -2.58 5.33 -18.16
CA GLY A 70 -3.66 4.41 -17.77
C GLY A 70 -4.58 4.07 -18.94
N ARG A 71 -5.01 5.04 -19.74
CA ARG A 71 -5.83 4.78 -20.94
C ARG A 71 -5.13 3.88 -21.97
N VAL A 72 -3.82 3.99 -22.07
CA VAL A 72 -3.02 3.15 -23.00
C VAL A 72 -2.95 1.70 -22.50
N VAL A 73 -2.75 1.49 -21.21
CA VAL A 73 -2.47 0.15 -20.66
C VAL A 73 -3.71 -0.61 -20.18
N PHE A 74 -4.79 0.08 -19.76
CA PHE A 74 -5.96 -0.58 -19.16
C PHE A 74 -6.72 -1.50 -20.12
N ASN A 75 -6.71 -1.19 -21.42
CA ASN A 75 -7.44 -1.95 -22.43
C ASN A 75 -6.50 -2.77 -23.32
N ASP A 76 -5.22 -2.84 -23.01
CA ASP A 76 -4.20 -3.53 -23.80
C ASP A 76 -3.28 -4.34 -22.87
N PRO A 77 -3.49 -5.67 -22.76
CA PRO A 77 -2.69 -6.54 -21.90
C PRO A 77 -1.20 -6.56 -22.26
N GLU A 78 -0.83 -6.38 -23.54
CA GLU A 78 0.57 -6.36 -23.96
C GLU A 78 1.25 -5.07 -23.51
N ARG A 79 0.56 -3.93 -23.62
CA ARG A 79 1.06 -2.64 -23.13
C ARG A 79 1.15 -2.62 -21.59
N LEU A 80 0.18 -3.22 -20.91
CA LEU A 80 0.24 -3.38 -19.45
C LEU A 80 1.44 -4.26 -19.04
N ALA A 81 1.67 -5.36 -19.75
CA ALA A 81 2.82 -6.23 -19.49
C ALA A 81 4.15 -5.49 -19.73
N ALA A 82 4.24 -4.67 -20.77
CA ALA A 82 5.43 -3.85 -21.06
C ALA A 82 5.69 -2.83 -19.92
N LEU A 83 4.66 -2.14 -19.42
CA LEU A 83 4.79 -1.23 -18.29
C LEU A 83 5.26 -1.98 -17.02
N ASN A 84 4.65 -3.12 -16.73
CA ASN A 84 5.01 -3.94 -15.58
C ASN A 84 6.43 -4.48 -15.66
N ALA A 85 6.90 -4.84 -16.86
CA ALA A 85 8.28 -5.29 -17.07
C ALA A 85 9.33 -4.20 -16.76
N ILE A 86 8.97 -2.93 -16.91
CA ILE A 86 9.80 -1.78 -16.53
C ILE A 86 9.70 -1.51 -15.01
N VAL A 87 8.48 -1.42 -14.49
CA VAL A 87 8.24 -0.90 -13.14
C VAL A 87 8.53 -1.95 -12.04
N HIS A 88 8.13 -3.21 -12.23
CA HIS A 88 8.25 -4.22 -11.17
C HIS A 88 9.71 -4.48 -10.72
N PRO A 89 10.71 -4.61 -11.62
CA PRO A 89 12.10 -4.77 -11.18
C PRO A 89 12.60 -3.58 -10.38
N LEU A 90 12.23 -2.35 -10.76
CA LEU A 90 12.65 -1.13 -10.08
C LEU A 90 12.02 -1.02 -8.69
N VAL A 91 10.73 -1.38 -8.57
CA VAL A 91 10.05 -1.45 -7.26
C VAL A 91 10.70 -2.49 -6.37
N GLY A 92 11.02 -3.67 -6.91
CA GLY A 92 11.71 -4.72 -6.16
C GLY A 92 13.08 -4.29 -5.66
N ALA A 93 13.91 -3.70 -6.54
CA ALA A 93 15.24 -3.19 -6.19
C ALA A 93 15.14 -2.10 -5.10
N ARG A 94 14.24 -1.13 -5.28
CA ARG A 94 14.08 -0.04 -4.31
C ARG A 94 13.55 -0.53 -2.96
N SER A 95 12.65 -1.52 -2.97
CA SER A 95 12.16 -2.15 -1.73
C SER A 95 13.29 -2.87 -0.99
N ALA A 96 14.14 -3.61 -1.71
CA ALA A 96 15.31 -4.29 -1.14
C ALA A 96 16.32 -3.29 -0.55
N GLU A 97 16.64 -2.20 -1.26
CA GLU A 97 17.50 -1.14 -0.75
C GLU A 97 16.99 -0.55 0.56
N LEU A 98 15.69 -0.24 0.64
CA LEU A 98 15.06 0.31 1.84
C LEU A 98 15.12 -0.69 3.01
N GLN A 99 14.92 -1.97 2.71
CA GLN A 99 15.00 -3.02 3.71
C GLN A 99 16.42 -3.25 4.21
N GLU A 100 17.42 -3.29 3.33
CA GLU A 100 18.83 -3.43 3.69
C GLU A 100 19.34 -2.23 4.51
N ALA A 101 18.92 -1.02 4.14
CA ALA A 101 19.27 0.20 4.85
C ALA A 101 18.65 0.32 6.25
N ALA A 102 17.62 -0.47 6.54
CA ALA A 102 16.88 -0.40 7.81
C ALA A 102 17.70 -0.87 9.03
N GLY A 103 18.68 -1.78 8.83
CA GLY A 103 19.51 -2.32 9.90
C GLY A 103 18.91 -3.54 10.63
N GLU A 104 19.74 -4.20 11.43
CA GLU A 104 19.43 -5.52 12.02
C GLU A 104 18.28 -5.52 13.03
N HIS A 105 18.02 -4.41 13.70
CA HIS A 105 16.98 -4.27 14.74
C HIS A 105 15.79 -3.42 14.28
N ALA A 106 15.64 -3.23 12.98
CA ALA A 106 14.54 -2.44 12.44
C ALA A 106 13.23 -3.24 12.39
N VAL A 107 12.12 -2.52 12.52
CA VAL A 107 10.80 -2.98 12.14
C VAL A 107 10.52 -2.46 10.73
N VAL A 108 10.44 -3.37 9.77
CA VAL A 108 10.15 -3.06 8.37
C VAL A 108 8.69 -3.41 8.09
N VAL A 109 7.89 -2.42 7.76
CA VAL A 109 6.45 -2.57 7.52
C VAL A 109 6.17 -2.47 6.04
N HIS A 110 5.75 -3.57 5.46
CA HIS A 110 5.25 -3.64 4.09
C HIS A 110 3.77 -3.28 4.06
N ASP A 111 3.42 -2.18 3.40
CA ASP A 111 2.04 -1.76 3.18
C ASP A 111 1.45 -2.55 2.00
N VAL A 112 0.60 -3.55 2.30
CA VAL A 112 0.10 -4.54 1.33
C VAL A 112 -1.43 -4.56 1.33
N PRO A 113 -2.08 -3.80 0.43
CA PRO A 113 -3.55 -3.71 0.39
C PRO A 113 -4.27 -5.05 0.18
N LEU A 114 -3.70 -5.95 -0.62
CA LEU A 114 -4.28 -7.23 -1.01
C LEU A 114 -3.50 -8.42 -0.42
N LEU A 115 -3.03 -8.30 0.82
CA LEU A 115 -2.22 -9.33 1.49
C LEU A 115 -3.00 -10.64 1.64
N THR A 116 -4.25 -10.56 2.11
CA THR A 116 -5.11 -11.73 2.35
C THR A 116 -5.54 -12.37 1.04
N GLU A 117 -5.98 -11.56 0.08
CA GLU A 117 -6.45 -12.00 -1.23
C GLU A 117 -5.40 -12.78 -2.00
N ASN A 118 -4.13 -12.37 -1.87
CA ASN A 118 -3.00 -12.99 -2.55
C ASN A 118 -2.28 -14.05 -1.71
N GLY A 119 -2.77 -14.36 -0.50
CA GLY A 119 -2.17 -15.37 0.38
C GLY A 119 -0.75 -15.05 0.83
N LEU A 120 -0.42 -13.74 0.99
CA LEU A 120 0.95 -13.28 1.26
C LEU A 120 1.32 -13.31 2.74
N ALA A 121 0.40 -13.65 3.65
CA ALA A 121 0.66 -13.69 5.09
C ALA A 121 1.93 -14.48 5.47
N PRO A 122 2.21 -15.67 4.87
CA PRO A 122 3.40 -16.44 5.22
C PRO A 122 4.75 -15.79 4.85
N LEU A 123 4.74 -14.69 4.11
CA LEU A 123 5.97 -13.97 3.73
C LEU A 123 6.45 -12.99 4.82
N TYR A 124 5.67 -12.80 5.87
CA TYR A 124 5.95 -11.83 6.93
C TYR A 124 6.09 -12.54 8.28
N ASP A 125 6.97 -12.04 9.14
CA ASP A 125 7.12 -12.51 10.51
C ASP A 125 5.89 -12.19 11.36
N VAL A 126 5.19 -11.10 11.02
CA VAL A 126 3.99 -10.60 11.70
C VAL A 126 3.03 -10.00 10.69
N VAL A 127 1.75 -10.28 10.83
CA VAL A 127 0.68 -9.62 10.08
C VAL A 127 -0.12 -8.70 10.99
N VAL A 128 -0.19 -7.43 10.64
CA VAL A 128 -1.00 -6.41 11.30
C VAL A 128 -2.19 -6.07 10.42
N VAL A 129 -3.39 -6.25 10.93
CA VAL A 129 -4.64 -5.91 10.23
C VAL A 129 -5.25 -4.66 10.85
N VAL A 130 -5.46 -3.63 10.02
CA VAL A 130 -6.28 -2.48 10.39
C VAL A 130 -7.73 -2.82 10.11
N ASP A 131 -8.53 -2.87 11.17
CA ASP A 131 -9.91 -3.31 11.14
C ASP A 131 -10.90 -2.16 11.39
N ALA A 132 -11.97 -2.16 10.63
CA ALA A 132 -13.15 -1.35 10.84
C ALA A 132 -14.37 -2.11 10.30
N SER A 133 -15.55 -1.83 10.84
CA SER A 133 -16.80 -2.41 10.36
C SER A 133 -17.07 -2.00 8.92
N SER A 134 -17.86 -2.79 8.20
CA SER A 134 -18.27 -2.46 6.84
C SER A 134 -19.07 -1.16 6.78
N GLU A 135 -19.80 -0.83 7.83
CA GLU A 135 -20.55 0.43 7.94
C GLU A 135 -19.58 1.63 8.02
N THR A 136 -18.59 1.55 8.91
CA THR A 136 -17.55 2.59 9.07
C THR A 136 -16.72 2.76 7.80
N GLN A 137 -16.34 1.65 7.15
CA GLN A 137 -15.61 1.69 5.88
C GLN A 137 -16.42 2.40 4.80
N LEU A 138 -17.70 2.03 4.65
CA LEU A 138 -18.61 2.63 3.66
C LEU A 138 -18.81 4.14 3.93
N ASP A 139 -19.07 4.52 5.17
CA ASP A 139 -19.22 5.92 5.56
C ASP A 139 -17.98 6.75 5.19
N ARG A 140 -16.79 6.24 5.52
CA ARG A 140 -15.52 6.92 5.20
C ARG A 140 -15.29 7.04 3.70
N LEU A 141 -15.59 6.01 2.91
CA LEU A 141 -15.45 6.06 1.45
C LEU A 141 -16.37 7.09 0.82
N VAL A 142 -17.62 7.14 1.27
CA VAL A 142 -18.61 8.08 0.74
C VAL A 142 -18.35 9.50 1.23
N ARG A 143 -18.24 9.71 2.54
CA ARG A 143 -18.17 11.06 3.12
C ARG A 143 -16.79 11.71 3.03
N LEU A 144 -15.70 10.93 3.22
CA LEU A 144 -14.36 11.50 3.24
C LEU A 144 -13.68 11.46 1.87
N ARG A 145 -14.00 10.46 1.02
CA ARG A 145 -13.40 10.33 -0.30
C ARG A 145 -14.33 10.73 -1.45
N GLY A 146 -15.59 11.07 -1.15
CA GLY A 146 -16.56 11.46 -2.17
C GLY A 146 -16.92 10.35 -3.16
N MET A 147 -16.68 9.09 -2.77
CA MET A 147 -16.94 7.94 -3.65
C MET A 147 -18.45 7.67 -3.73
N PRO A 148 -19.01 7.43 -4.93
CA PRO A 148 -20.39 6.96 -5.06
C PRO A 148 -20.62 5.68 -4.24
N GLN A 149 -21.77 5.58 -3.57
CA GLN A 149 -22.04 4.50 -2.63
C GLN A 149 -22.00 3.11 -3.30
N ASP A 150 -22.51 3.00 -4.53
CA ASP A 150 -22.51 1.74 -5.27
C ASP A 150 -21.08 1.32 -5.66
N GLU A 151 -20.24 2.28 -6.03
CA GLU A 151 -18.83 2.03 -6.30
C GLU A 151 -18.10 1.59 -5.02
N ALA A 152 -18.35 2.25 -3.89
CA ALA A 152 -17.76 1.88 -2.60
C ALA A 152 -18.13 0.45 -2.21
N ARG A 153 -19.40 0.07 -2.33
CA ARG A 153 -19.87 -1.30 -2.08
C ARG A 153 -19.24 -2.33 -3.01
N SER A 154 -19.14 -2.01 -4.30
CA SER A 154 -18.51 -2.88 -5.29
C SER A 154 -17.03 -3.12 -4.97
N ARG A 155 -16.27 -2.07 -4.62
CA ARG A 155 -14.86 -2.18 -4.24
C ARG A 155 -14.67 -2.97 -2.94
N MET A 156 -15.55 -2.78 -1.96
CA MET A 156 -15.53 -3.57 -0.72
C MET A 156 -15.81 -5.05 -0.97
N ALA A 157 -16.79 -5.35 -1.83
CA ALA A 157 -17.15 -6.73 -2.18
C ALA A 157 -16.10 -7.48 -3.00
N ALA A 158 -15.21 -6.76 -3.69
CA ALA A 158 -14.11 -7.33 -4.45
C ALA A 158 -12.90 -7.73 -3.58
N GLN A 159 -12.89 -7.32 -2.31
CA GLN A 159 -11.83 -7.67 -1.34
C GLN A 159 -12.20 -8.92 -0.55
N ALA A 160 -11.21 -9.52 0.11
CA ALA A 160 -11.42 -10.56 1.11
C ALA A 160 -12.41 -10.09 2.19
N THR A 161 -13.15 -11.01 2.76
CA THR A 161 -14.06 -10.71 3.87
C THR A 161 -13.30 -10.24 5.12
N ARG A 162 -13.99 -9.53 6.00
CA ARG A 162 -13.43 -9.14 7.30
C ARG A 162 -12.93 -10.37 8.08
N ALA A 163 -13.69 -11.47 8.06
CA ALA A 163 -13.34 -12.70 8.76
C ALA A 163 -12.04 -13.32 8.21
N GLU A 164 -11.87 -13.37 6.89
CA GLU A 164 -10.65 -13.87 6.26
C GLU A 164 -9.43 -13.00 6.61
N ARG A 165 -9.59 -11.67 6.63
CA ARG A 165 -8.50 -10.78 7.06
C ARG A 165 -8.12 -10.98 8.51
N LEU A 166 -9.09 -11.07 9.40
CA LEU A 166 -8.85 -11.29 10.83
C LEU A 166 -8.22 -12.67 11.12
N ALA A 167 -8.51 -13.68 10.30
CA ALA A 167 -7.98 -15.02 10.45
C ALA A 167 -6.45 -15.10 10.23
N VAL A 168 -5.86 -14.18 9.48
CA VAL A 168 -4.41 -14.13 9.21
C VAL A 168 -3.68 -13.12 10.09
N ALA A 169 -4.37 -12.41 10.97
CA ALA A 169 -3.81 -11.34 11.79
C ALA A 169 -3.10 -11.90 13.03
N ASP A 170 -1.85 -11.49 13.25
CA ASP A 170 -1.17 -11.63 14.55
C ASP A 170 -1.57 -10.47 15.48
N HIS A 171 -1.76 -9.28 14.93
CA HIS A 171 -2.26 -8.10 15.64
C HIS A 171 -3.39 -7.42 14.87
N VAL A 172 -4.40 -6.96 15.60
CA VAL A 172 -5.53 -6.21 15.05
C VAL A 172 -5.52 -4.81 15.64
N ILE A 173 -5.49 -3.80 14.77
CA ILE A 173 -5.67 -2.40 15.13
C ILE A 173 -7.11 -2.02 14.79
N ASP A 174 -7.96 -2.00 15.81
CA ASP A 174 -9.33 -1.54 15.70
C ASP A 174 -9.37 -0.02 15.42
N ASN A 175 -10.02 0.38 14.35
CA ASN A 175 -10.18 1.76 13.93
C ASN A 175 -11.66 2.16 13.71
N GLU A 176 -12.52 1.77 14.63
CA GLU A 176 -13.95 2.16 14.62
C GLU A 176 -14.19 3.60 15.12
N GLY A 177 -13.30 4.08 15.96
CA GLY A 177 -13.46 5.36 16.64
C GLY A 177 -12.92 6.58 15.89
N PRO A 178 -12.91 7.73 16.54
CA PRO A 178 -12.26 8.94 16.04
C PRO A 178 -10.75 8.76 15.95
N LEU A 179 -10.11 9.61 15.14
CA LEU A 179 -8.68 9.53 14.85
C LEU A 179 -7.80 9.56 16.12
N GLU A 180 -8.22 10.33 17.11
CA GLU A 180 -7.51 10.47 18.40
C GLU A 180 -7.46 9.14 19.19
N ALA A 181 -8.42 8.24 18.96
CA ALA A 181 -8.45 6.93 19.59
C ALA A 181 -7.55 5.90 18.87
N LEU A 182 -7.11 6.18 17.65
CA LEU A 182 -6.27 5.30 16.87
C LEU A 182 -4.82 5.29 17.37
N GLU A 183 -4.26 6.45 17.69
CA GLU A 183 -2.84 6.59 18.06
C GLU A 183 -2.43 5.70 19.24
N PRO A 184 -3.15 5.64 20.37
CA PRO A 184 -2.81 4.74 21.48
C PRO A 184 -2.78 3.27 21.06
N ARG A 185 -3.71 2.83 20.22
CA ARG A 185 -3.77 1.44 19.71
C ARG A 185 -2.60 1.10 18.81
N VAL A 186 -2.23 2.01 17.91
CA VAL A 186 -1.03 1.84 17.06
C VAL A 186 0.23 1.81 17.91
N ARG A 187 0.33 2.65 18.93
CA ARG A 187 1.47 2.68 19.86
C ARG A 187 1.61 1.37 20.63
N GLU A 188 0.52 0.79 21.10
CA GLU A 188 0.53 -0.50 21.78
C GLU A 188 1.08 -1.61 20.89
N VAL A 189 0.62 -1.71 19.64
CA VAL A 189 1.11 -2.66 18.66
C VAL A 189 2.59 -2.38 18.34
N TRP A 190 2.98 -1.13 18.15
CA TRP A 190 4.36 -0.73 17.92
C TRP A 190 5.32 -1.21 19.03
N GLU A 191 4.94 -1.05 20.30
CA GLU A 191 5.76 -1.51 21.43
C GLU A 191 5.93 -3.04 21.45
N GLN A 192 4.93 -3.78 20.97
CA GLN A 192 5.03 -5.22 20.82
C GLN A 192 5.95 -5.63 19.66
N LEU A 193 5.85 -4.95 18.51
CA LEU A 193 6.71 -5.18 17.35
C LEU A 193 8.17 -4.89 17.69
N ARG A 194 8.45 -3.76 18.35
CA ARG A 194 9.81 -3.36 18.75
C ARG A 194 10.51 -4.35 19.68
N LYS A 195 9.75 -5.06 20.51
CA LYS A 195 10.32 -6.09 21.41
C LYS A 195 10.73 -7.37 20.68
N ARG A 196 10.21 -7.56 19.45
CA ARG A 196 10.49 -8.74 18.62
C ARG A 196 11.57 -8.48 17.56
N ALA A 197 11.86 -7.21 17.26
CA ALA A 197 12.87 -6.79 16.28
C ALA A 197 14.28 -6.83 16.89
#